data_114cd0363aae81a43542f5023207c3e4
#
_entry.id   114cd0363aae81a43542f5023207c3e4
#
_cell.length_a   1.000
_cell.length_b   1.000
_cell.length_c   1.000
_cell.angle_alpha   90.00
_cell.angle_beta   90.00
_cell.angle_gamma   90.00
#
_symmetry.space_group_name_H-M   'P 1'
#
loop_
_entity.id
_entity.type
_entity.pdbx_description
1 polymer ?
#
loop_
_entity_poly.entity_id
_entity_poly.type
_entity_poly.pdbx_seq_one_letter_code
_entity_poly.pdbx_strand_id
1 'polypeptide(L)'
;MSAPTPVLLMVRELDLGGSERQLAEMAMSLDRSRFDVRVGCFHAAGMRGEELRAAGVPIVEFPVPSLASFKGALRIAAYVREQGIRLVHTFDTSANLYGVPAARTAGTTRVISSQRADRALMPPLYRHGLRVTDHLVDAIVVNCEFVRRHMIEEEKAPAGLIHLCYNGIDTSVFRCIRGARPQGLQDASLVVGVVCALRPEKGLETLLDAFASIRGLEPGVKLVLVGSGPCLADLQHRARTLGILPDCLFEAATPRVAEWLQAIDLFVLPSLSEALSNSLMEAMACGCCAVASRVGGNPELVRHGETGMLFQPRDTAGLAQALRLLIHDGSLRGKLASQAACAIRSRFSREASAERMVEIYTGLLG
;
A
#
# COMPACT_ATOMS: atom_id res chain seq x y z
N MET A 1 -31.48 -19.74 -0.78
CA MET A 1 -30.37 -18.78 -0.79
C MET A 1 -30.27 -18.18 -2.18
N SER A 2 -30.22 -16.86 -2.34
CA SER A 2 -30.02 -16.23 -3.64
C SER A 2 -28.64 -16.60 -4.21
N ALA A 3 -28.53 -16.66 -5.55
CA ALA A 3 -27.23 -16.91 -6.17
C ALA A 3 -26.22 -15.79 -5.80
N PRO A 4 -24.92 -16.11 -5.67
CA PRO A 4 -23.89 -15.10 -5.39
C PRO A 4 -23.88 -13.98 -6.44
N THR A 5 -23.69 -12.75 -6.01
CA THR A 5 -23.66 -11.58 -6.90
C THR A 5 -22.37 -11.56 -7.72
N PRO A 6 -22.41 -11.56 -9.08
CA PRO A 6 -21.23 -11.49 -9.91
C PRO A 6 -20.51 -10.13 -9.78
N VAL A 7 -19.24 -10.16 -9.36
CA VAL A 7 -18.38 -8.99 -9.12
C VAL A 7 -17.10 -9.10 -9.93
N LEU A 8 -16.72 -8.03 -10.62
CA LEU A 8 -15.46 -7.93 -11.33
C LEU A 8 -14.55 -6.88 -10.65
N LEU A 9 -13.46 -7.33 -10.06
CA LEU A 9 -12.41 -6.46 -9.51
C LEU A 9 -11.35 -6.23 -10.59
N MET A 10 -10.96 -4.99 -10.86
CA MET A 10 -10.07 -4.67 -11.97
C MET A 10 -8.82 -3.93 -11.53
N VAL A 11 -7.68 -4.31 -12.10
CA VAL A 11 -6.37 -3.68 -11.93
C VAL A 11 -5.58 -3.77 -13.24
N ARG A 12 -4.56 -2.95 -13.40
CA ARG A 12 -3.71 -2.97 -14.59
C ARG A 12 -2.90 -4.27 -14.70
N GLU A 13 -2.19 -4.63 -13.65
CA GLU A 13 -1.27 -5.78 -13.62
C GLU A 13 -1.38 -6.52 -12.28
N LEU A 14 -0.84 -7.73 -12.20
CA LEU A 14 -0.91 -8.56 -11.00
C LEU A 14 0.50 -8.84 -10.43
N ASP A 15 1.31 -7.78 -10.29
CA ASP A 15 2.67 -7.85 -9.75
C ASP A 15 2.77 -7.25 -8.33
N LEU A 16 3.92 -6.73 -7.92
CA LEU A 16 4.27 -6.35 -6.54
C LEU A 16 3.72 -5.00 -6.05
N GLY A 17 2.88 -4.32 -6.82
CA GLY A 17 2.35 -3.01 -6.45
C GLY A 17 1.39 -3.02 -5.26
N GLY A 18 1.14 -1.84 -4.70
CA GLY A 18 0.26 -1.67 -3.54
C GLY A 18 -1.22 -1.85 -3.85
N SER A 19 -1.69 -1.37 -5.02
CA SER A 19 -3.07 -1.53 -5.48
C SER A 19 -3.37 -2.98 -5.83
N GLU A 20 -2.42 -3.65 -6.49
CA GLU A 20 -2.46 -5.06 -6.88
C GLU A 20 -2.57 -5.96 -5.66
N ARG A 21 -1.79 -5.67 -4.62
CA ARG A 21 -1.89 -6.36 -3.34
C ARG A 21 -3.28 -6.19 -2.71
N GLN A 22 -3.77 -4.96 -2.62
CA GLN A 22 -5.07 -4.70 -2.01
C GLN A 22 -6.24 -5.32 -2.80
N LEU A 23 -6.14 -5.38 -4.12
CA LEU A 23 -7.11 -6.11 -4.93
C LEU A 23 -7.04 -7.61 -4.64
N ALA A 24 -5.86 -8.21 -4.60
CA ALA A 24 -5.69 -9.65 -4.34
C ALA A 24 -6.20 -10.03 -2.95
N GLU A 25 -5.82 -9.28 -1.90
CA GLU A 25 -6.32 -9.47 -0.55
C GLU A 25 -7.86 -9.38 -0.50
N MET A 26 -8.45 -8.37 -1.16
CA MET A 26 -9.90 -8.21 -1.24
C MET A 26 -10.55 -9.39 -1.97
N ALA A 27 -10.03 -9.80 -3.12
CA ALA A 27 -10.58 -10.90 -3.91
C ALA A 27 -10.57 -12.23 -3.16
N MET A 28 -9.56 -12.47 -2.33
CA MET A 28 -9.45 -13.67 -1.51
C MET A 28 -10.30 -13.63 -0.23
N SER A 29 -10.63 -12.43 0.27
CA SER A 29 -11.32 -12.23 1.56
C SER A 29 -12.83 -12.07 1.43
N LEU A 30 -13.34 -11.73 0.24
CA LEU A 30 -14.78 -11.60 0.03
C LEU A 30 -15.50 -12.96 0.18
N ASP A 31 -16.62 -12.95 0.91
CA ASP A 31 -17.46 -14.13 1.13
C ASP A 31 -18.04 -14.66 -0.18
N ARG A 32 -17.58 -15.81 -0.62
CA ARG A 32 -17.98 -16.45 -1.89
C ARG A 32 -19.41 -17.00 -1.88
N SER A 33 -20.03 -17.11 -0.71
CA SER A 33 -21.46 -17.43 -0.64
C SER A 33 -22.35 -16.25 -1.06
N ARG A 34 -21.81 -15.02 -0.96
CA ARG A 34 -22.49 -13.75 -1.30
C ARG A 34 -22.04 -13.17 -2.63
N PHE A 35 -20.76 -13.35 -3.00
CA PHE A 35 -20.14 -12.74 -4.16
C PHE A 35 -19.42 -13.76 -5.05
N ASP A 36 -19.77 -13.83 -6.33
CA ASP A 36 -19.00 -14.52 -7.37
C ASP A 36 -17.90 -13.57 -7.86
N VAL A 37 -16.73 -13.65 -7.22
CA VAL A 37 -15.61 -12.72 -7.43
C VAL A 37 -14.75 -13.18 -8.58
N ARG A 38 -14.49 -12.29 -9.54
CA ARG A 38 -13.57 -12.46 -10.66
C ARG A 38 -12.62 -11.29 -10.71
N VAL A 39 -11.39 -11.53 -11.15
CA VAL A 39 -10.36 -10.49 -11.31
C VAL A 39 -10.11 -10.24 -12.78
N GLY A 40 -10.23 -8.99 -13.21
CA GLY A 40 -9.86 -8.51 -14.54
C GLY A 40 -8.55 -7.73 -14.50
N CYS A 41 -7.64 -7.99 -15.42
CA CYS A 41 -6.38 -7.25 -15.51
C CYS A 41 -5.96 -7.03 -16.97
N PHE A 42 -4.99 -6.15 -17.21
CA PHE A 42 -4.42 -5.94 -18.55
C PHE A 42 -3.20 -6.83 -18.77
N HIS A 43 -2.52 -7.25 -17.68
CA HIS A 43 -1.40 -8.19 -17.66
C HIS A 43 -1.57 -9.14 -16.47
N ALA A 44 -1.77 -10.43 -16.76
CA ALA A 44 -2.06 -11.44 -15.74
C ALA A 44 -0.80 -12.10 -15.15
N ALA A 45 0.39 -11.77 -15.67
CA ALA A 45 1.66 -12.25 -15.13
C ALA A 45 2.02 -11.51 -13.84
N GLY A 46 2.73 -12.20 -12.93
CA GLY A 46 3.22 -11.64 -11.68
C GLY A 46 2.75 -12.42 -10.45
N MET A 47 3.36 -12.13 -9.31
CA MET A 47 3.20 -12.87 -8.06
C MET A 47 1.75 -12.87 -7.55
N ARG A 48 1.03 -11.74 -7.66
CA ARG A 48 -0.38 -11.66 -7.24
C ARG A 48 -1.29 -12.52 -8.11
N GLY A 49 -0.95 -12.66 -9.41
CA GLY A 49 -1.64 -13.58 -10.32
C GLY A 49 -1.49 -15.03 -9.89
N GLU A 50 -0.31 -15.44 -9.42
CA GLU A 50 -0.07 -16.79 -8.91
C GLU A 50 -0.84 -17.05 -7.60
N GLU A 51 -0.82 -16.10 -6.66
CA GLU A 51 -1.58 -16.17 -5.41
C GLU A 51 -3.09 -16.31 -5.65
N LEU A 52 -3.64 -15.50 -6.54
CA LEU A 52 -5.07 -15.56 -6.88
C LEU A 52 -5.46 -16.89 -7.53
N ARG A 53 -4.63 -17.43 -8.44
CA ARG A 53 -4.86 -18.75 -9.05
C ARG A 53 -4.80 -19.87 -8.01
N ALA A 54 -3.82 -19.81 -7.11
CA ALA A 54 -3.71 -20.78 -6.00
C ALA A 54 -4.91 -20.73 -5.06
N ALA A 55 -5.49 -19.55 -4.85
CA ALA A 55 -6.71 -19.33 -4.08
C ALA A 55 -8.01 -19.67 -4.86
N GLY A 56 -7.91 -20.12 -6.12
CA GLY A 56 -9.05 -20.46 -6.96
C GLY A 56 -9.90 -19.23 -7.37
N VAL A 57 -9.30 -18.03 -7.45
CA VAL A 57 -9.98 -16.83 -7.97
C VAL A 57 -9.85 -16.81 -9.50
N PRO A 58 -10.96 -16.75 -10.27
CA PRO A 58 -10.90 -16.64 -11.72
C PRO A 58 -10.25 -15.32 -12.16
N ILE A 59 -9.27 -15.41 -13.06
CA ILE A 59 -8.57 -14.25 -13.65
C ILE A 59 -8.90 -14.17 -15.13
N VAL A 60 -9.24 -12.97 -15.59
CA VAL A 60 -9.50 -12.66 -16.99
C VAL A 60 -8.56 -11.55 -17.45
N GLU A 61 -7.80 -11.82 -18.51
CA GLU A 61 -6.89 -10.85 -19.10
C GLU A 61 -7.57 -10.09 -20.24
N PHE A 62 -7.50 -8.77 -20.17
CA PHE A 62 -7.98 -7.84 -21.18
C PHE A 62 -6.79 -7.10 -21.79
N PRO A 63 -6.14 -7.62 -22.84
CA PRO A 63 -4.99 -6.95 -23.43
C PRO A 63 -5.31 -5.56 -23.93
N VAL A 64 -4.65 -4.55 -23.36
CA VAL A 64 -4.76 -3.14 -23.74
C VAL A 64 -3.41 -2.71 -24.30
N PRO A 65 -3.22 -2.77 -25.63
CA PRO A 65 -1.91 -2.52 -26.24
C PRO A 65 -1.45 -1.05 -26.15
N SER A 66 -2.38 -0.12 -25.96
CA SER A 66 -2.06 1.29 -25.71
C SER A 66 -3.25 2.00 -25.05
N LEU A 67 -2.98 3.11 -24.35
CA LEU A 67 -4.01 3.96 -23.73
C LEU A 67 -5.02 4.58 -24.75
N ALA A 68 -4.77 4.52 -26.06
CA ALA A 68 -5.69 4.95 -27.09
C ALA A 68 -6.56 3.81 -27.67
N SER A 69 -6.43 2.58 -27.12
CA SER A 69 -7.10 1.41 -27.68
C SER A 69 -8.52 1.22 -27.16
N PHE A 70 -9.53 1.68 -27.90
CA PHE A 70 -10.95 1.38 -27.63
C PHE A 70 -11.27 -0.13 -27.62
N LYS A 71 -10.46 -0.97 -28.27
CA LYS A 71 -10.70 -2.42 -28.35
C LYS A 71 -10.66 -3.09 -26.96
N GLY A 72 -9.79 -2.61 -26.06
CA GLY A 72 -9.75 -3.11 -24.69
C GLY A 72 -11.06 -2.81 -23.93
N ALA A 73 -11.54 -1.58 -24.01
CA ALA A 73 -12.80 -1.19 -23.36
C ALA A 73 -14.01 -1.98 -23.91
N LEU A 74 -14.06 -2.22 -25.24
CA LEU A 74 -15.13 -3.03 -25.84
C LEU A 74 -15.10 -4.49 -25.36
N ARG A 75 -13.89 -5.09 -25.21
CA ARG A 75 -13.76 -6.45 -24.67
C ARG A 75 -14.21 -6.54 -23.21
N ILE A 76 -13.85 -5.54 -22.39
CA ILE A 76 -14.31 -5.46 -21.00
C ILE A 76 -15.84 -5.35 -20.98
N ALA A 77 -16.43 -4.46 -21.80
CA ALA A 77 -17.88 -4.26 -21.88
C ALA A 77 -18.63 -5.54 -22.35
N ALA A 78 -18.08 -6.25 -23.34
CA ALA A 78 -18.65 -7.52 -23.80
C ALA A 78 -18.62 -8.56 -22.68
N TYR A 79 -17.49 -8.76 -22.03
CA TYR A 79 -17.34 -9.69 -20.92
C TYR A 79 -18.30 -9.37 -19.76
N VAL A 80 -18.36 -8.11 -19.35
CA VAL A 80 -19.28 -7.64 -18.28
C VAL A 80 -20.72 -8.01 -18.60
N ARG A 81 -21.15 -7.80 -19.85
CA ARG A 81 -22.51 -8.11 -20.29
C ARG A 81 -22.76 -9.63 -20.37
N GLU A 82 -21.85 -10.38 -21.00
CA GLU A 82 -21.96 -11.84 -21.18
C GLU A 82 -21.97 -12.60 -19.86
N GLN A 83 -21.19 -12.14 -18.88
CA GLN A 83 -21.12 -12.76 -17.57
C GLN A 83 -22.12 -12.19 -16.55
N GLY A 84 -22.97 -11.27 -16.95
CA GLY A 84 -23.96 -10.67 -16.08
C GLY A 84 -23.38 -9.96 -14.85
N ILE A 85 -22.19 -9.34 -14.99
CA ILE A 85 -21.52 -8.66 -13.88
C ILE A 85 -22.39 -7.53 -13.34
N ARG A 86 -22.73 -7.59 -12.08
CA ARG A 86 -23.59 -6.60 -11.41
C ARG A 86 -22.81 -5.48 -10.75
N LEU A 87 -21.56 -5.73 -10.38
CA LEU A 87 -20.67 -4.74 -9.77
C LEU A 87 -19.27 -4.83 -10.39
N VAL A 88 -18.76 -3.69 -10.86
CA VAL A 88 -17.37 -3.53 -11.29
C VAL A 88 -16.66 -2.60 -10.33
N HIS A 89 -15.53 -3.02 -9.77
CA HIS A 89 -14.69 -2.21 -8.89
C HIS A 89 -13.26 -2.12 -9.42
N THR A 90 -12.80 -0.94 -9.75
CA THR A 90 -11.48 -0.67 -10.32
C THR A 90 -10.50 -0.14 -9.26
N PHE A 91 -9.25 -0.64 -9.23
CA PHE A 91 -8.32 -0.42 -8.11
C PHE A 91 -7.16 0.53 -8.41
N ASP A 92 -6.90 0.86 -9.65
CA ASP A 92 -5.83 1.77 -10.06
C ASP A 92 -6.26 2.74 -11.17
N THR A 93 -5.41 3.71 -11.47
CA THR A 93 -5.66 4.75 -12.47
C THR A 93 -6.00 4.18 -13.85
N SER A 94 -5.25 3.18 -14.31
CA SER A 94 -5.46 2.58 -15.63
C SER A 94 -6.78 1.83 -15.69
N ALA A 95 -7.09 1.03 -14.67
CA ALA A 95 -8.37 0.34 -14.55
C ALA A 95 -9.53 1.32 -14.43
N ASN A 96 -9.37 2.45 -13.72
CA ASN A 96 -10.40 3.50 -13.63
C ASN A 96 -10.71 4.10 -15.02
N LEU A 97 -9.66 4.43 -15.79
CA LEU A 97 -9.84 5.07 -17.12
C LEU A 97 -10.49 4.16 -18.17
N TYR A 98 -10.28 2.84 -18.07
CA TYR A 98 -10.84 1.87 -19.03
C TYR A 98 -12.06 1.12 -18.49
N GLY A 99 -11.95 0.60 -17.27
CA GLY A 99 -12.98 -0.25 -16.68
C GLY A 99 -14.25 0.50 -16.36
N VAL A 100 -14.15 1.75 -15.87
CA VAL A 100 -15.35 2.56 -15.53
C VAL A 100 -16.22 2.85 -16.77
N PRO A 101 -15.67 3.43 -17.86
CA PRO A 101 -16.48 3.66 -19.07
C PRO A 101 -17.00 2.34 -19.68
N ALA A 102 -16.18 1.29 -19.70
CA ALA A 102 -16.59 -0.02 -20.23
C ALA A 102 -17.76 -0.62 -19.44
N ALA A 103 -17.72 -0.56 -18.11
CA ALA A 103 -18.79 -1.04 -17.25
C ALA A 103 -20.09 -0.28 -17.49
N ARG A 104 -20.02 1.05 -17.63
CA ARG A 104 -21.21 1.87 -17.92
C ARG A 104 -21.82 1.58 -19.30
N THR A 105 -21.00 1.42 -20.33
CA THR A 105 -21.48 1.05 -21.67
C THR A 105 -22.06 -0.37 -21.73
N ALA A 106 -21.61 -1.26 -20.85
CA ALA A 106 -22.18 -2.59 -20.70
C ALA A 106 -23.52 -2.62 -19.97
N GLY A 107 -23.92 -1.54 -19.30
CA GLY A 107 -25.13 -1.48 -18.50
C GLY A 107 -24.98 -2.11 -17.11
N THR A 108 -23.76 -2.17 -16.56
CA THR A 108 -23.52 -2.68 -15.20
C THR A 108 -24.32 -1.93 -14.16
N THR A 109 -24.90 -2.65 -13.20
CA THR A 109 -25.77 -2.07 -12.17
C THR A 109 -25.02 -1.11 -11.26
N ARG A 110 -23.79 -1.45 -10.84
CA ARG A 110 -22.96 -0.62 -9.96
C ARG A 110 -21.51 -0.58 -10.42
N VAL A 111 -20.94 0.62 -10.39
CA VAL A 111 -19.54 0.87 -10.76
C VAL A 111 -18.86 1.64 -9.64
N ILE A 112 -17.74 1.12 -9.15
CA ILE A 112 -16.94 1.70 -8.07
C ILE A 112 -15.54 1.95 -8.61
N SER A 113 -14.94 3.09 -8.27
CA SER A 113 -13.51 3.34 -8.48
C SER A 113 -12.78 3.46 -7.15
N SER A 114 -11.57 2.92 -7.04
CA SER A 114 -10.67 3.19 -5.92
C SER A 114 -9.70 4.32 -6.26
N GLN A 115 -9.49 5.20 -5.27
CA GLN A 115 -8.44 6.21 -5.29
C GLN A 115 -7.47 5.91 -4.15
N ARG A 116 -6.26 5.45 -4.52
CA ARG A 116 -5.26 4.92 -3.58
C ARG A 116 -3.91 5.64 -3.64
N ALA A 117 -3.83 6.73 -4.40
CA ALA A 117 -2.64 7.55 -4.56
C ALA A 117 -3.04 9.02 -4.58
N ASP A 118 -2.08 9.90 -4.27
CA ASP A 118 -2.26 11.33 -4.39
C ASP A 118 -2.31 11.73 -5.88
N ARG A 119 -3.44 12.28 -6.31
CA ARG A 119 -3.64 12.74 -7.70
C ARG A 119 -2.74 13.93 -8.05
N ALA A 120 -2.28 14.69 -7.07
CA ALA A 120 -1.38 15.81 -7.32
C ALA A 120 -0.07 15.38 -7.98
N LEU A 121 0.36 14.13 -7.76
CA LEU A 121 1.57 13.55 -8.36
C LEU A 121 1.36 13.01 -9.78
N MET A 122 0.12 13.05 -10.30
CA MET A 122 -0.19 12.49 -11.62
C MET A 122 -0.09 13.54 -12.73
N PRO A 123 0.28 13.15 -13.97
CA PRO A 123 0.22 14.04 -15.11
C PRO A 123 -1.19 14.65 -15.31
N PRO A 124 -1.30 15.92 -15.78
CA PRO A 124 -2.58 16.62 -15.89
C PRO A 124 -3.63 15.88 -16.72
N LEU A 125 -3.22 15.21 -17.79
CA LEU A 125 -4.13 14.45 -18.66
C LEU A 125 -4.81 13.30 -17.91
N TYR A 126 -4.06 12.57 -17.09
CA TYR A 126 -4.63 11.48 -16.26
C TYR A 126 -5.58 12.02 -15.21
N ARG A 127 -5.24 13.14 -14.55
CA ARG A 127 -6.12 13.82 -13.58
C ARG A 127 -7.44 14.23 -14.23
N HIS A 128 -7.37 14.82 -15.43
CA HIS A 128 -8.59 15.19 -16.17
C HIS A 128 -9.45 13.97 -16.50
N GLY A 129 -8.84 12.91 -17.02
CA GLY A 129 -9.54 11.65 -17.31
C GLY A 129 -10.21 11.05 -16.07
N LEU A 130 -9.52 11.05 -14.93
CA LEU A 130 -10.07 10.55 -13.66
C LEU A 130 -11.26 11.40 -13.18
N ARG A 131 -11.21 12.73 -13.33
CA ARG A 131 -12.36 13.60 -13.01
C ARG A 131 -13.59 13.25 -13.87
N VAL A 132 -13.37 12.93 -15.14
CA VAL A 132 -14.47 12.48 -16.01
C VAL A 132 -15.03 11.14 -15.53
N THR A 133 -14.16 10.18 -15.18
CA THR A 133 -14.62 8.87 -14.68
C THR A 133 -15.32 8.96 -13.32
N ASP A 134 -14.95 9.94 -12.47
CA ASP A 134 -15.61 10.16 -11.17
C ASP A 134 -17.11 10.50 -11.31
N HIS A 135 -17.53 11.10 -12.44
CA HIS A 135 -18.95 11.34 -12.73
C HIS A 135 -19.68 10.09 -13.25
N LEU A 136 -18.96 9.04 -13.56
CA LEU A 136 -19.50 7.78 -14.08
C LEU A 136 -19.61 6.68 -13.04
N VAL A 137 -19.19 6.91 -11.79
CA VAL A 137 -19.24 5.89 -10.73
C VAL A 137 -20.39 6.12 -9.76
N ASP A 138 -20.81 5.05 -9.08
CA ASP A 138 -21.79 5.11 -7.99
C ASP A 138 -21.10 5.34 -6.65
N ALA A 139 -19.81 5.01 -6.56
CA ALA A 139 -18.98 5.26 -5.37
C ALA A 139 -17.51 5.38 -5.73
N ILE A 140 -16.78 6.16 -4.90
CA ILE A 140 -15.33 6.28 -4.93
C ILE A 140 -14.81 5.75 -3.59
N VAL A 141 -14.03 4.69 -3.61
CA VAL A 141 -13.41 4.15 -2.41
C VAL A 141 -12.02 4.76 -2.23
N VAL A 142 -11.78 5.35 -1.09
CA VAL A 142 -10.47 5.91 -0.70
C VAL A 142 -9.88 5.12 0.46
N ASN A 143 -8.55 5.05 0.54
CA ASN A 143 -7.85 4.23 1.52
C ASN A 143 -7.37 4.99 2.77
N CYS A 144 -7.62 6.31 2.85
CA CYS A 144 -7.31 7.11 4.05
C CYS A 144 -8.09 8.43 4.04
N GLU A 145 -8.21 9.06 5.20
CA GLU A 145 -8.88 10.36 5.37
C GLU A 145 -8.12 11.49 4.66
N PHE A 146 -6.81 11.40 4.52
CA PHE A 146 -6.04 12.35 3.73
C PHE A 146 -6.52 12.37 2.27
N VAL A 147 -6.61 11.20 1.61
CA VAL A 147 -7.11 11.10 0.24
C VAL A 147 -8.57 11.52 0.17
N ARG A 148 -9.39 11.16 1.16
CA ARG A 148 -10.81 11.57 1.24
C ARG A 148 -10.95 13.09 1.22
N ARG A 149 -10.22 13.79 2.07
CA ARG A 149 -10.22 15.26 2.12
C ARG A 149 -9.74 15.85 0.80
N HIS A 150 -8.63 15.36 0.25
CA HIS A 150 -8.11 15.80 -1.05
C HIS A 150 -9.17 15.68 -2.16
N MET A 151 -9.88 14.55 -2.24
CA MET A 151 -10.94 14.33 -3.23
C MET A 151 -12.10 15.33 -3.07
N ILE A 152 -12.48 15.68 -1.84
CA ILE A 152 -13.57 16.63 -1.56
C ILE A 152 -13.09 18.07 -1.81
N GLU A 153 -11.95 18.45 -1.25
CA GLU A 153 -11.50 19.84 -1.19
C GLU A 153 -10.82 20.31 -2.47
N GLU A 154 -9.98 19.44 -3.10
CA GLU A 154 -9.18 19.80 -4.27
C GLU A 154 -9.81 19.29 -5.58
N GLU A 155 -10.25 18.03 -5.61
CA GLU A 155 -10.83 17.44 -6.81
C GLU A 155 -12.34 17.74 -6.94
N LYS A 156 -12.97 18.31 -5.90
CA LYS A 156 -14.40 18.69 -5.86
C LYS A 156 -15.37 17.52 -6.10
N ALA A 157 -14.93 16.29 -5.78
CA ALA A 157 -15.81 15.13 -5.87
C ALA A 157 -16.92 15.21 -4.80
N PRO A 158 -18.17 14.80 -5.13
CA PRO A 158 -19.26 14.84 -4.17
C PRO A 158 -18.98 13.96 -2.94
N ALA A 159 -19.03 14.54 -1.76
CA ALA A 159 -18.69 13.84 -0.51
C ALA A 159 -19.54 12.57 -0.28
N GLY A 160 -20.79 12.56 -0.74
CA GLY A 160 -21.70 11.42 -0.64
C GLY A 160 -21.29 10.21 -1.49
N LEU A 161 -20.44 10.38 -2.49
CA LEU A 161 -19.91 9.29 -3.31
C LEU A 161 -18.63 8.68 -2.72
N ILE A 162 -18.02 9.33 -1.72
CA ILE A 162 -16.70 8.94 -1.23
C ILE A 162 -16.83 8.09 0.03
N HIS A 163 -16.38 6.84 -0.05
CA HIS A 163 -16.39 5.87 1.03
C HIS A 163 -14.96 5.57 1.50
N LEU A 164 -14.72 5.72 2.79
CA LEU A 164 -13.45 5.32 3.39
C LEU A 164 -13.43 3.81 3.62
N CYS A 165 -12.42 3.14 3.08
CA CYS A 165 -12.08 1.76 3.34
C CYS A 165 -10.56 1.64 3.40
N TYR A 166 -10.01 1.54 4.61
CA TYR A 166 -8.57 1.40 4.80
C TYR A 166 -8.03 0.15 4.11
N ASN A 167 -6.76 0.20 3.71
CA ASN A 167 -6.06 -1.00 3.25
C ASN A 167 -6.04 -2.05 4.36
N GLY A 168 -6.18 -3.32 3.98
CA GLY A 168 -6.00 -4.45 4.88
C GLY A 168 -4.64 -5.13 4.67
N ILE A 169 -4.11 -5.71 5.74
CA ILE A 169 -2.92 -6.57 5.66
C ILE A 169 -3.22 -7.94 6.26
N ASP A 170 -2.51 -8.96 5.76
CA ASP A 170 -2.59 -10.31 6.31
C ASP A 170 -1.79 -10.40 7.62
N THR A 171 -2.49 -10.33 8.75
CA THR A 171 -1.89 -10.41 10.09
C THR A 171 -1.47 -11.83 10.49
N SER A 172 -1.74 -12.84 9.68
CA SER A 172 -1.20 -14.19 9.83
C SER A 172 0.22 -14.31 9.27
N VAL A 173 0.54 -13.53 8.24
CA VAL A 173 1.86 -13.41 7.62
C VAL A 173 2.70 -12.36 8.34
N PHE A 174 2.16 -11.13 8.48
CA PHE A 174 2.82 -10.02 9.16
C PHE A 174 2.47 -10.06 10.66
N ARG A 175 3.32 -10.72 11.43
CA ARG A 175 3.13 -10.95 12.87
C ARG A 175 4.42 -10.77 13.64
N CYS A 176 4.31 -10.36 14.89
CA CYS A 176 5.43 -10.15 15.78
C CYS A 176 6.06 -11.50 16.19
N ILE A 177 6.99 -12.00 15.36
CA ILE A 177 7.81 -13.17 15.64
C ILE A 177 9.26 -12.75 15.42
N ARG A 178 10.08 -12.91 16.44
CA ARG A 178 11.53 -12.72 16.28
C ARG A 178 12.15 -14.06 15.86
N GLY A 179 12.61 -14.10 14.61
CA GLY A 179 13.39 -15.20 14.05
C GLY A 179 14.90 -14.90 14.06
N ALA A 180 15.68 -15.79 13.45
CA ALA A 180 17.08 -15.51 13.15
C ALA A 180 17.16 -14.34 12.16
N ARG A 181 18.07 -13.39 12.42
CA ARG A 181 18.28 -12.26 11.51
C ARG A 181 18.86 -12.74 10.18
N PRO A 182 18.46 -12.14 9.05
CA PRO A 182 19.04 -12.42 7.74
C PRO A 182 20.55 -12.22 7.70
N GLN A 183 21.20 -12.81 6.69
CA GLN A 183 22.63 -12.66 6.47
C GLN A 183 23.02 -11.18 6.38
N GLY A 184 24.10 -10.81 7.07
CA GLY A 184 24.58 -9.43 7.18
C GLY A 184 23.99 -8.63 8.34
N LEU A 185 22.98 -9.16 9.06
CA LEU A 185 22.40 -8.53 10.25
C LEU A 185 22.55 -9.37 11.53
N GLN A 186 23.20 -10.56 11.47
CA GLN A 186 23.28 -11.49 12.60
C GLN A 186 23.91 -10.86 13.85
N ASP A 187 24.98 -10.06 13.64
CA ASP A 187 25.75 -9.44 14.72
C ASP A 187 25.26 -8.02 15.07
N ALA A 188 24.16 -7.57 14.47
CA ALA A 188 23.63 -6.25 14.77
C ALA A 188 23.04 -6.20 16.18
N SER A 189 23.43 -5.19 16.98
CA SER A 189 22.81 -4.92 18.27
C SER A 189 21.37 -4.40 18.10
N LEU A 190 21.15 -3.58 17.06
CA LEU A 190 19.86 -3.02 16.67
C LEU A 190 19.84 -2.80 15.16
N VAL A 191 18.67 -3.01 14.55
CA VAL A 191 18.46 -2.81 13.12
C VAL A 191 17.46 -1.69 12.88
N VAL A 192 17.94 -0.60 12.26
CA VAL A 192 17.13 0.42 11.64
C VAL A 192 16.85 -0.02 10.21
N GLY A 193 15.61 0.12 9.70
CA GLY A 193 15.38 -0.33 8.35
C GLY A 193 14.14 0.26 7.68
N VAL A 194 14.10 0.07 6.37
CA VAL A 194 12.95 0.41 5.51
C VAL A 194 12.74 -0.68 4.48
N VAL A 195 11.47 -0.95 4.16
CA VAL A 195 11.07 -1.83 3.06
C VAL A 195 10.15 -1.03 2.14
N CYS A 196 10.63 -0.67 0.95
CA CYS A 196 9.85 0.12 0.00
C CYS A 196 10.47 0.10 -1.41
N ALA A 197 9.71 0.57 -2.42
CA ALA A 197 10.31 0.92 -3.70
C ALA A 197 11.30 2.09 -3.53
N LEU A 198 12.50 1.98 -4.10
CA LEU A 198 13.55 3.01 -3.98
C LEU A 198 13.31 4.13 -5.01
N ARG A 199 12.35 5.01 -4.69
CA ARG A 199 11.90 6.13 -5.54
C ARG A 199 12.08 7.46 -4.82
N PRO A 200 12.15 8.60 -5.55
CA PRO A 200 12.38 9.93 -4.96
C PRO A 200 11.36 10.31 -3.89
N GLU A 201 10.07 9.96 -4.09
CA GLU A 201 9.01 10.28 -3.14
C GLU A 201 9.15 9.57 -1.79
N LYS A 202 10.04 8.57 -1.68
CA LYS A 202 10.32 7.89 -0.40
C LYS A 202 11.31 8.62 0.49
N GLY A 203 12.02 9.66 -0.03
CA GLY A 203 12.87 10.56 0.75
C GLY A 203 13.99 9.86 1.53
N LEU A 204 14.54 8.75 1.00
CA LEU A 204 15.49 7.87 1.70
C LEU A 204 16.83 8.55 2.00
N GLU A 205 17.14 9.65 1.31
CA GLU A 205 18.31 10.50 1.62
C GLU A 205 18.23 11.04 3.04
N THR A 206 17.03 11.45 3.48
CA THR A 206 16.79 11.92 4.86
C THR A 206 17.13 10.83 5.89
N LEU A 207 16.82 9.57 5.59
CA LEU A 207 17.18 8.44 6.46
C LEU A 207 18.69 8.23 6.52
N LEU A 208 19.39 8.24 5.37
CA LEU A 208 20.84 8.08 5.33
C LEU A 208 21.55 9.20 6.11
N ASP A 209 21.12 10.45 5.95
CA ASP A 209 21.70 11.60 6.65
C ASP A 209 21.46 11.52 8.17
N ALA A 210 20.23 11.18 8.57
CA ALA A 210 19.90 11.00 9.97
C ALA A 210 20.70 9.85 10.60
N PHE A 211 20.83 8.73 9.89
CA PHE A 211 21.63 7.59 10.34
C PHE A 211 23.11 7.95 10.48
N ALA A 212 23.67 8.68 9.53
CA ALA A 212 25.04 9.16 9.61
C ALA A 212 25.29 10.04 10.85
N SER A 213 24.32 10.90 11.22
CA SER A 213 24.43 11.79 12.37
C SER A 213 24.33 11.11 13.72
N ILE A 214 23.87 9.85 13.75
CA ILE A 214 23.79 9.02 14.97
C ILE A 214 24.85 7.91 15.01
N ARG A 215 25.71 7.83 13.99
CA ARG A 215 26.78 6.84 13.91
C ARG A 215 27.69 6.93 15.13
N GLY A 216 28.01 5.77 15.72
CA GLY A 216 28.88 5.69 16.88
C GLY A 216 28.20 5.92 18.23
N LEU A 217 26.90 6.23 18.28
CA LEU A 217 26.16 6.32 19.55
C LEU A 217 26.04 4.96 20.24
N GLU A 218 25.83 3.92 19.45
CA GLU A 218 25.71 2.53 19.94
C GLU A 218 26.46 1.60 18.97
N PRO A 219 27.44 0.79 19.44
CA PRO A 219 28.12 -0.17 18.59
C PRO A 219 27.17 -1.24 18.04
N GLY A 220 27.36 -1.61 16.78
CA GLY A 220 26.60 -2.69 16.14
C GLY A 220 25.20 -2.31 15.64
N VAL A 221 24.82 -1.03 15.66
CA VAL A 221 23.58 -0.58 14.98
C VAL A 221 23.80 -0.66 13.47
N LYS A 222 22.89 -1.32 12.76
CA LYS A 222 22.91 -1.46 11.30
C LYS A 222 21.68 -0.82 10.65
N LEU A 223 21.85 -0.37 9.41
CA LEU A 223 20.79 0.15 8.56
C LEU A 223 20.52 -0.83 7.42
N VAL A 224 19.26 -1.21 7.21
CA VAL A 224 18.87 -2.02 6.06
C VAL A 224 17.86 -1.30 5.18
N LEU A 225 18.12 -1.28 3.87
CA LEU A 225 17.17 -0.80 2.86
C LEU A 225 16.82 -2.00 1.97
N VAL A 226 15.55 -2.44 2.06
CA VAL A 226 15.03 -3.56 1.26
C VAL A 226 14.12 -3.02 0.17
N GLY A 227 14.48 -3.26 -1.07
CA GLY A 227 13.70 -2.83 -2.22
C GLY A 227 14.52 -2.58 -3.47
N SER A 228 13.82 -2.26 -4.55
CA SER A 228 14.42 -1.93 -5.84
C SER A 228 13.82 -0.63 -6.37
N GLY A 229 14.57 0.07 -7.22
CA GLY A 229 14.09 1.30 -7.83
C GLY A 229 15.21 2.18 -8.37
N PRO A 230 14.86 3.27 -9.06
CA PRO A 230 15.84 4.12 -9.75
C PRO A 230 16.84 4.81 -8.82
N CYS A 231 16.50 5.01 -7.54
CA CYS A 231 17.38 5.70 -6.59
C CYS A 231 18.48 4.81 -5.98
N LEU A 232 18.54 3.50 -6.28
CA LEU A 232 19.48 2.59 -5.62
C LEU A 232 20.94 3.05 -5.71
N ALA A 233 21.40 3.39 -6.92
CA ALA A 233 22.79 3.80 -7.14
C ALA A 233 23.14 5.10 -6.39
N ASP A 234 22.24 6.06 -6.38
CA ASP A 234 22.42 7.35 -5.70
C ASP A 234 22.45 7.18 -4.18
N LEU A 235 21.58 6.32 -3.63
CA LEU A 235 21.55 6.01 -2.21
C LEU A 235 22.84 5.30 -1.76
N GLN A 236 23.35 4.33 -2.54
CA GLN A 236 24.62 3.68 -2.26
C GLN A 236 25.80 4.67 -2.36
N HIS A 237 25.79 5.55 -3.34
CA HIS A 237 26.81 6.61 -3.46
C HIS A 237 26.76 7.54 -2.23
N ARG A 238 25.57 7.98 -1.83
CA ARG A 238 25.38 8.83 -0.62
C ARG A 238 25.87 8.13 0.65
N ALA A 239 25.51 6.85 0.85
CA ALA A 239 25.99 6.07 2.01
C ALA A 239 27.54 5.99 2.04
N ARG A 240 28.17 5.87 0.87
CA ARG A 240 29.64 5.87 0.75
C ARG A 240 30.22 7.23 1.11
N THR A 241 29.66 8.32 0.57
CA THR A 241 30.09 9.72 0.86
C THR A 241 29.95 10.07 2.34
N LEU A 242 28.87 9.61 2.98
CA LEU A 242 28.64 9.78 4.42
C LEU A 242 29.51 8.85 5.29
N GLY A 243 30.27 7.95 4.70
CA GLY A 243 31.11 6.98 5.40
C GLY A 243 30.35 5.89 6.17
N ILE A 244 29.05 5.72 5.93
CA ILE A 244 28.18 4.76 6.64
C ILE A 244 27.99 3.45 5.88
N LEU A 245 28.52 3.30 4.66
CA LEU A 245 28.30 2.14 3.82
C LEU A 245 28.63 0.79 4.52
N PRO A 246 29.67 0.67 5.38
CA PRO A 246 29.95 -0.58 6.11
C PRO A 246 28.85 -0.97 7.11
N ASP A 247 28.01 -0.02 7.53
CA ASP A 247 26.91 -0.23 8.46
C ASP A 247 25.56 -0.35 7.74
N CYS A 248 25.56 -0.24 6.39
CA CYS A 248 24.36 -0.31 5.55
C CYS A 248 24.31 -1.61 4.77
N LEU A 249 23.14 -2.26 4.79
CA LEU A 249 22.79 -3.37 3.92
C LEU A 249 21.74 -2.93 2.91
N PHE A 250 22.03 -3.09 1.62
CA PHE A 250 21.08 -2.86 0.53
C PHE A 250 20.63 -4.21 -0.03
N GLU A 251 19.38 -4.56 0.18
CA GLU A 251 18.78 -5.81 -0.29
C GLU A 251 17.78 -5.53 -1.40
N ALA A 252 17.76 -6.38 -2.42
CA ALA A 252 16.83 -6.27 -3.53
C ALA A 252 15.37 -6.51 -3.08
N ALA A 253 14.42 -6.10 -3.91
CA ALA A 253 13.02 -6.44 -3.69
C ALA A 253 12.84 -7.96 -3.60
N THR A 254 12.09 -8.42 -2.62
CA THR A 254 11.92 -9.83 -2.29
C THR A 254 10.46 -10.16 -1.93
N PRO A 255 9.97 -11.37 -2.23
CA PRO A 255 8.68 -11.83 -1.71
C PRO A 255 8.70 -12.11 -0.19
N ARG A 256 9.88 -12.29 0.42
CA ARG A 256 10.05 -12.60 1.85
C ARG A 256 10.05 -11.35 2.73
N VAL A 257 9.15 -10.40 2.45
CA VAL A 257 9.08 -9.09 3.14
C VAL A 257 8.92 -9.26 4.66
N ALA A 258 8.11 -10.22 5.11
CA ALA A 258 7.86 -10.45 6.52
C ALA A 258 9.14 -10.83 7.31
N GLU A 259 10.04 -11.61 6.71
CA GLU A 259 11.31 -12.01 7.35
C GLU A 259 12.22 -10.78 7.61
N TRP A 260 12.29 -9.86 6.64
CA TRP A 260 13.04 -8.62 6.78
C TRP A 260 12.43 -7.70 7.82
N LEU A 261 11.10 -7.53 7.81
CA LEU A 261 10.40 -6.72 8.80
C LEU A 261 10.56 -7.28 10.22
N GLN A 262 10.54 -8.59 10.41
CA GLN A 262 10.76 -9.25 11.69
C GLN A 262 12.20 -9.08 12.22
N ALA A 263 13.15 -8.78 11.33
CA ALA A 263 14.55 -8.48 11.70
C ALA A 263 14.78 -7.00 12.06
N ILE A 264 13.87 -6.10 11.67
CA ILE A 264 13.96 -4.66 11.90
C ILE A 264 13.40 -4.32 13.29
N ASP A 265 14.18 -3.58 14.09
CA ASP A 265 13.74 -3.05 15.39
C ASP A 265 13.07 -1.68 15.26
N LEU A 266 13.64 -0.78 14.45
CA LEU A 266 13.13 0.55 14.14
C LEU A 266 12.82 0.65 12.64
N PHE A 267 11.55 0.67 12.29
CA PHE A 267 11.13 0.87 10.91
C PHE A 267 10.98 2.36 10.63
N VAL A 268 11.70 2.86 9.62
CA VAL A 268 11.70 4.30 9.28
C VAL A 268 11.09 4.51 7.90
N LEU A 269 10.03 5.32 7.82
CA LEU A 269 9.41 5.71 6.56
C LEU A 269 9.53 7.23 6.36
N PRO A 270 10.59 7.74 5.71
CA PRO A 270 10.85 9.17 5.58
C PRO A 270 10.19 9.80 4.35
N SER A 271 9.09 9.23 3.89
CA SER A 271 8.44 9.61 2.63
C SER A 271 8.08 11.10 2.56
N LEU A 272 8.14 11.63 1.36
CA LEU A 272 7.72 13.00 1.04
C LEU A 272 6.23 13.06 0.68
N SER A 273 5.67 11.94 0.22
CA SER A 273 4.24 11.78 -0.08
C SER A 273 3.83 10.33 0.10
N GLU A 274 2.67 10.13 0.71
CA GLU A 274 1.99 8.82 0.86
C GLU A 274 0.49 9.03 0.77
N ALA A 275 -0.23 7.99 0.30
CA ALA A 275 -1.64 7.86 0.64
C ALA A 275 -1.74 7.09 1.97
N LEU A 276 -1.85 5.75 1.95
CA LEU A 276 -1.75 4.90 3.13
C LEU A 276 -0.65 3.85 2.88
N SER A 277 0.39 3.84 3.70
CA SER A 277 1.56 2.99 3.47
C SER A 277 1.32 1.55 3.93
N ASN A 278 1.28 0.60 2.98
CA ASN A 278 1.22 -0.82 3.30
C ASN A 278 2.47 -1.27 4.08
N SER A 279 3.67 -0.85 3.68
CA SER A 279 4.90 -1.27 4.35
C SER A 279 5.00 -0.77 5.80
N LEU A 280 4.44 0.40 6.10
CA LEU A 280 4.34 0.90 7.47
C LEU A 280 3.38 0.03 8.31
N MET A 281 2.21 -0.31 7.77
CA MET A 281 1.27 -1.23 8.44
C MET A 281 1.89 -2.61 8.68
N GLU A 282 2.58 -3.17 7.69
CA GLU A 282 3.27 -4.46 7.77
C GLU A 282 4.37 -4.45 8.83
N ALA A 283 5.18 -3.39 8.86
CA ALA A 283 6.22 -3.21 9.86
C ALA A 283 5.65 -3.12 11.27
N MET A 284 4.60 -2.31 11.47
CA MET A 284 3.91 -2.19 12.76
C MET A 284 3.30 -3.53 13.20
N ALA A 285 2.72 -4.30 12.28
CA ALA A 285 2.18 -5.64 12.58
C ALA A 285 3.27 -6.64 12.95
N CYS A 286 4.46 -6.54 12.34
CA CYS A 286 5.64 -7.36 12.68
C CYS A 286 6.30 -6.95 14.01
N GLY A 287 5.82 -5.90 14.66
CA GLY A 287 6.34 -5.43 15.95
C GLY A 287 7.56 -4.53 15.83
N CYS A 288 7.78 -3.91 14.66
CA CYS A 288 8.75 -2.83 14.54
C CYS A 288 8.24 -1.57 15.27
N CYS A 289 9.13 -0.84 15.93
CA CYS A 289 8.81 0.50 16.39
C CYS A 289 8.87 1.46 15.18
N ALA A 290 7.75 2.07 14.86
CA ALA A 290 7.59 2.90 13.68
C ALA A 290 8.06 4.34 13.89
N VAL A 291 8.85 4.87 12.96
CA VAL A 291 9.23 6.28 12.84
C VAL A 291 8.86 6.74 11.43
N ALA A 292 7.88 7.61 11.28
CA ALA A 292 7.37 7.99 9.97
C ALA A 292 7.30 9.50 9.79
N SER A 293 7.45 9.98 8.56
CA SER A 293 7.19 11.37 8.23
C SER A 293 5.69 11.70 8.35
N ARG A 294 5.38 12.93 8.77
CA ARG A 294 4.00 13.43 8.94
C ARG A 294 3.41 13.84 7.59
N VAL A 295 3.23 12.88 6.69
CA VAL A 295 2.64 13.10 5.35
C VAL A 295 1.51 12.12 5.07
N GLY A 296 0.55 12.54 4.25
CA GLY A 296 -0.55 11.70 3.79
C GLY A 296 -1.31 11.02 4.93
N GLY A 297 -1.53 9.72 4.79
CA GLY A 297 -2.19 8.88 5.79
C GLY A 297 -1.27 8.33 6.88
N ASN A 298 0.04 8.66 6.92
CA ASN A 298 0.93 8.20 7.97
C ASN A 298 0.45 8.58 9.39
N PRO A 299 -0.11 9.81 9.63
CA PRO A 299 -0.68 10.18 10.93
C PRO A 299 -1.94 9.38 11.34
N GLU A 300 -2.56 8.69 10.40
CA GLU A 300 -3.70 7.80 10.69
C GLU A 300 -3.26 6.43 11.21
N LEU A 301 -2.04 6.01 10.82
CA LEU A 301 -1.40 4.78 11.25
C LEU A 301 -0.62 4.99 12.55
N VAL A 302 0.18 6.07 12.61
CA VAL A 302 1.09 6.36 13.72
C VAL A 302 0.55 7.51 14.57
N ARG A 303 0.18 7.22 15.80
CA ARG A 303 -0.06 8.22 16.84
C ARG A 303 1.24 8.52 17.56
N HIS A 304 1.72 9.78 17.38
CA HIS A 304 3.02 10.21 17.92
C HIS A 304 3.12 10.02 19.44
N GLY A 305 4.14 9.31 19.89
CA GLY A 305 4.37 8.98 21.31
C GLY A 305 3.49 7.84 21.87
N GLU A 306 2.57 7.28 21.07
CA GLU A 306 1.71 6.15 21.47
C GLU A 306 1.98 4.89 20.66
N THR A 307 1.90 4.95 19.33
CA THR A 307 2.11 3.80 18.43
C THR A 307 3.34 3.96 17.54
N GLY A 308 4.18 4.97 17.79
CA GLY A 308 5.38 5.29 17.05
C GLY A 308 5.72 6.76 17.16
N MET A 309 6.69 7.21 16.35
CA MET A 309 7.12 8.60 16.30
C MET A 309 6.84 9.20 14.92
N LEU A 310 6.40 10.47 14.90
CA LEU A 310 6.22 11.24 13.68
C LEU A 310 7.20 12.41 13.65
N PHE A 311 7.82 12.67 12.51
CA PHE A 311 8.69 13.82 12.25
C PHE A 311 8.26 14.57 10.99
N GLN A 312 8.73 15.80 10.77
CA GLN A 312 8.40 16.56 9.58
C GLN A 312 9.14 16.00 8.34
N PRO A 313 8.54 15.97 7.15
CA PRO A 313 9.22 15.52 5.95
C PRO A 313 10.48 16.36 5.69
N ARG A 314 11.57 15.71 5.27
CA ARG A 314 12.91 16.31 5.07
C ARG A 314 13.61 16.80 6.34
N ASP A 315 13.03 16.61 7.52
CA ASP A 315 13.64 17.00 8.80
C ASP A 315 14.61 15.91 9.28
N THR A 316 15.84 15.98 8.79
CA THR A 316 16.92 15.07 9.19
C THR A 316 17.23 15.15 10.69
N ALA A 317 17.16 16.35 11.27
CA ALA A 317 17.46 16.54 12.70
C ALA A 317 16.37 15.93 13.59
N GLY A 318 15.09 16.16 13.25
CA GLY A 318 13.96 15.54 13.96
C GLY A 318 13.96 14.00 13.85
N LEU A 319 14.28 13.47 12.66
CA LEU A 319 14.45 12.02 12.50
C LEU A 319 15.60 11.48 13.35
N ALA A 320 16.77 12.14 13.33
CA ALA A 320 17.92 11.75 14.13
C ALA A 320 17.62 11.77 15.63
N GLN A 321 16.87 12.78 16.10
CA GLN A 321 16.43 12.87 17.49
C GLN A 321 15.51 11.70 17.88
N ALA A 322 14.55 11.36 17.04
CA ALA A 322 13.66 10.22 17.25
C ALA A 322 14.44 8.89 17.29
N LEU A 323 15.41 8.70 16.38
CA LEU A 323 16.26 7.52 16.35
C LEU A 323 17.14 7.42 17.62
N ARG A 324 17.79 8.52 18.05
CA ARG A 324 18.57 8.54 19.29
C ARG A 324 17.75 8.12 20.49
N LEU A 325 16.57 8.73 20.65
CA LEU A 325 15.67 8.40 21.77
C LEU A 325 15.33 6.91 21.77
N LEU A 326 14.91 6.35 20.62
CA LEU A 326 14.44 4.98 20.52
C LEU A 326 15.58 3.94 20.53
N ILE A 327 16.80 4.30 20.16
CA ILE A 327 17.97 3.44 20.30
C ILE A 327 18.33 3.29 21.79
N HIS A 328 18.38 4.38 22.56
CA HIS A 328 18.75 4.35 23.98
C HIS A 328 17.63 3.84 24.89
N ASP A 329 16.34 4.16 24.59
CA ASP A 329 15.22 3.71 25.40
C ASP A 329 14.52 2.48 24.81
N GLY A 330 15.05 1.31 25.12
CA GLY A 330 14.47 0.02 24.70
C GLY A 330 13.08 -0.25 25.28
N SER A 331 12.77 0.29 26.47
CA SER A 331 11.45 0.16 27.10
C SER A 331 10.39 0.94 26.31
N LEU A 332 10.67 2.20 26.00
CA LEU A 332 9.79 3.04 25.17
C LEU A 332 9.61 2.40 23.78
N ARG A 333 10.70 1.99 23.15
CA ARG A 333 10.67 1.29 21.84
C ARG A 333 9.71 0.09 21.87
N GLY A 334 9.86 -0.78 22.87
CA GLY A 334 9.02 -1.98 23.02
C GLY A 334 7.56 -1.64 23.28
N LYS A 335 7.28 -0.63 24.10
CA LYS A 335 5.92 -0.14 24.37
C LYS A 335 5.23 0.37 23.09
N LEU A 336 5.90 1.26 22.35
CA LEU A 336 5.35 1.83 21.10
C LEU A 336 5.09 0.73 20.06
N ALA A 337 6.01 -0.20 19.88
CA ALA A 337 5.88 -1.33 18.96
C ALA A 337 4.70 -2.25 19.33
N SER A 338 4.52 -2.57 20.58
CA SER A 338 3.40 -3.40 21.04
C SER A 338 2.04 -2.74 20.83
N GLN A 339 1.93 -1.44 21.13
CA GLN A 339 0.72 -0.66 20.91
C GLN A 339 0.42 -0.52 19.41
N ALA A 340 1.46 -0.33 18.56
CA ALA A 340 1.35 -0.29 17.13
C ALA A 340 0.79 -1.60 16.56
N ALA A 341 1.36 -2.73 16.93
CA ALA A 341 0.92 -4.05 16.48
C ALA A 341 -0.55 -4.35 16.88
N CYS A 342 -0.95 -3.94 18.08
CA CYS A 342 -2.34 -4.06 18.52
C CYS A 342 -3.29 -3.21 17.67
N ALA A 343 -2.93 -1.94 17.41
CA ALA A 343 -3.73 -1.03 16.60
C ALA A 343 -3.89 -1.53 15.15
N ILE A 344 -2.83 -2.09 14.56
CA ILE A 344 -2.91 -2.64 13.20
C ILE A 344 -3.83 -3.86 13.16
N ARG A 345 -3.68 -4.82 14.09
CA ARG A 345 -4.53 -6.01 14.12
C ARG A 345 -6.02 -5.69 14.28
N SER A 346 -6.36 -4.67 15.06
CA SER A 346 -7.75 -4.32 15.32
C SER A 346 -8.42 -3.50 14.22
N ARG A 347 -7.67 -2.68 13.48
CA ARG A 347 -8.26 -1.66 12.58
C ARG A 347 -7.88 -1.83 11.10
N PHE A 348 -6.76 -2.50 10.83
CA PHE A 348 -6.16 -2.56 9.50
C PHE A 348 -5.85 -4.00 9.07
N SER A 349 -6.53 -4.98 9.68
CA SER A 349 -6.46 -6.36 9.20
C SER A 349 -7.20 -6.51 7.87
N ARG A 350 -6.85 -7.54 7.13
CA ARG A 350 -7.52 -7.91 5.87
C ARG A 350 -9.01 -8.16 6.09
N GLU A 351 -9.36 -8.77 7.21
CA GLU A 351 -10.74 -9.06 7.62
C GLU A 351 -11.54 -7.77 7.84
N ALA A 352 -11.00 -6.81 8.60
CA ALA A 352 -11.65 -5.51 8.85
C ALA A 352 -11.84 -4.70 7.54
N SER A 353 -10.87 -4.75 6.64
CA SER A 353 -10.99 -4.13 5.31
C SER A 353 -12.06 -4.80 4.45
N ALA A 354 -12.13 -6.14 4.47
CA ALA A 354 -13.13 -6.90 3.72
C ALA A 354 -14.55 -6.67 4.26
N GLU A 355 -14.74 -6.68 5.57
CA GLU A 355 -16.03 -6.37 6.22
C GLU A 355 -16.51 -4.98 5.80
N ARG A 356 -15.64 -3.97 5.87
CA ARG A 356 -15.99 -2.61 5.44
C ARG A 356 -16.35 -2.54 3.96
N MET A 357 -15.65 -3.27 3.09
CA MET A 357 -15.96 -3.33 1.66
C MET A 357 -17.30 -4.02 1.41
N VAL A 358 -17.61 -5.09 2.13
CA VAL A 358 -18.90 -5.78 2.07
C VAL A 358 -20.05 -4.85 2.44
N GLU A 359 -19.88 -4.01 3.48
CA GLU A 359 -20.88 -2.98 3.82
C GLU A 359 -21.12 -2.03 2.65
N ILE A 360 -20.04 -1.52 2.03
CA ILE A 360 -20.13 -0.60 0.88
C ILE A 360 -20.86 -1.28 -0.30
N TYR A 361 -20.46 -2.52 -0.64
CA TYR A 361 -21.07 -3.26 -1.75
C TYR A 361 -22.56 -3.54 -1.48
N THR A 362 -22.89 -3.96 -0.27
CA THR A 362 -24.27 -4.26 0.11
C THR A 362 -25.14 -3.01 0.06
N GLY A 363 -24.65 -1.89 0.58
CA GLY A 363 -25.36 -0.61 0.54
C GLY A 363 -25.61 -0.09 -0.88
N LEU A 364 -24.74 -0.43 -1.83
CA LEU A 364 -24.91 -0.03 -3.23
C LEU A 364 -25.81 -0.98 -4.03
N LEU A 365 -25.82 -2.26 -3.70
CA LEU A 365 -26.59 -3.28 -4.44
C LEU A 365 -28.06 -3.36 -4.00
N GLY A 366 -28.38 -2.82 -2.85
CA GLY A 366 -29.75 -2.76 -2.31
C GLY A 366 -30.10 -3.96 -1.50
#